data_a1c5586d3a4af4aa227f050ef52e496e
#
_entry.id   a1c5586d3a4af4aa227f050ef52e496e
#
_cell.length_a   1.000
_cell.length_b   1.000
_cell.length_c   1.000
_cell.angle_alpha   90.00
_cell.angle_beta   90.00
_cell.angle_gamma   90.00
#
_symmetry.space_group_name_H-M   'P 1'
#
loop_
_entity.id
_entity.type
_entity.pdbx_description
1 polymer ?
#
loop_
_entity_poly.entity_id
_entity_poly.type
_entity_poly.pdbx_seq_one_letter_code
_entity_poly.pdbx_strand_id
1 'polypeptide(L)'
;RNMYVDDLMKSIGNTDGAIGLVSQLRQLLGRGGFRLTKWYSNSRELMATIPESERAKSVKNLELDRLPTESALGIKWNTEEDVFVWDVAEKMLRLVNETSVTRRAIVSAVYSLFDPLGFIAPRPYVMKAKLLLQMLCRKGVGWDDPLQEREKLQWKRWLADLPKLKAVCVNRCFKPVGFGDVKEEQLH
;
A
#
# COMPACT_ATOMS: atom_id res chain seq x y z
N ARG A 1 7.91 11.90 -14.08
CA ARG A 1 6.48 11.51 -14.09
C ARG A 1 6.04 11.28 -12.66
N ASN A 2 5.52 12.32 -12.00
CA ASN A 2 5.21 12.30 -10.57
C ASN A 2 3.70 12.44 -10.30
N MET A 3 2.88 12.48 -11.34
CA MET A 3 1.42 12.56 -11.26
C MET A 3 0.80 11.27 -11.77
N TYR A 4 -0.21 10.79 -11.06
CA TYR A 4 -1.05 9.68 -11.44
C TYR A 4 -2.51 10.09 -11.19
N VAL A 5 -3.25 10.35 -12.28
CA VAL A 5 -4.61 10.88 -12.28
C VAL A 5 -4.68 12.16 -11.45
N ASP A 6 -5.20 12.10 -10.22
CA ASP A 6 -5.38 13.20 -9.28
C ASP A 6 -4.34 13.23 -8.13
N ASP A 7 -3.48 12.22 -8.06
CA ASP A 7 -2.42 12.13 -7.06
C ASP A 7 -1.08 12.63 -7.59
N LEU A 8 -0.36 13.42 -6.78
CA LEU A 8 1.01 13.84 -7.04
C LEU A 8 1.92 13.28 -5.95
N MET A 9 2.94 12.53 -6.36
CA MET A 9 3.93 11.97 -5.44
C MET A 9 5.34 12.34 -5.89
N LYS A 10 6.16 12.81 -4.94
CA LYS A 10 7.55 13.17 -5.22
C LYS A 10 8.43 12.90 -4.01
N SER A 11 9.54 12.22 -4.24
CA SER A 11 10.63 12.12 -3.27
C SER A 11 11.66 13.21 -3.55
N ILE A 12 12.15 13.84 -2.48
CA ILE A 12 13.13 14.95 -2.53
C ILE A 12 14.18 14.67 -1.46
N GLY A 13 15.44 15.02 -1.76
CA GLY A 13 16.58 14.67 -0.91
C GLY A 13 16.71 15.50 0.37
N ASN A 14 16.01 16.65 0.50
CA ASN A 14 16.04 17.49 1.69
C ASN A 14 14.73 18.24 1.88
N THR A 15 14.48 18.70 3.11
CA THR A 15 13.24 19.39 3.51
C THR A 15 13.09 20.75 2.84
N ASP A 16 14.15 21.54 2.72
CA ASP A 16 14.09 22.88 2.08
C ASP A 16 13.65 22.80 0.63
N GLY A 17 14.21 21.85 -0.12
CA GLY A 17 13.81 21.59 -1.50
C GLY A 17 12.34 21.15 -1.60
N ALA A 18 11.86 20.39 -0.61
CA ALA A 18 10.46 19.98 -0.54
C ALA A 18 9.53 21.17 -0.29
N ILE A 19 9.87 22.05 0.65
CA ILE A 19 9.12 23.29 0.96
C ILE A 19 9.07 24.19 -0.30
N GLY A 20 10.21 24.39 -0.96
CA GLY A 20 10.29 25.14 -2.21
C GLY A 20 9.41 24.56 -3.32
N LEU A 21 9.42 23.24 -3.51
CA LEU A 21 8.59 22.55 -4.48
C LEU A 21 7.10 22.70 -4.18
N VAL A 22 6.67 22.54 -2.92
CA VAL A 22 5.27 22.72 -2.52
C VAL A 22 4.80 24.12 -2.87
N SER A 23 5.60 25.15 -2.58
CA SER A 23 5.27 26.54 -2.92
C SER A 23 5.12 26.74 -4.43
N GLN A 24 6.06 26.23 -5.22
CA GLN A 24 6.03 26.31 -6.69
C GLN A 24 4.80 25.57 -7.27
N LEU A 25 4.48 24.38 -6.78
CA LEU A 25 3.33 23.61 -7.24
C LEU A 25 2.00 24.32 -6.93
N ARG A 26 1.88 24.88 -5.73
CA ARG A 26 0.69 25.64 -5.33
C ARG A 26 0.50 26.87 -6.25
N GLN A 27 1.58 27.59 -6.54
CA GLN A 27 1.54 28.73 -7.43
C GLN A 27 1.21 28.33 -8.88
N LEU A 28 1.87 27.29 -9.39
CA LEU A 28 1.68 26.83 -10.78
C LEU A 28 0.25 26.36 -11.01
N LEU A 29 -0.24 25.46 -10.16
CA LEU A 29 -1.58 24.89 -10.31
C LEU A 29 -2.67 25.91 -9.96
N GLY A 30 -2.40 26.81 -9.01
CA GLY A 30 -3.31 27.91 -8.67
C GLY A 30 -3.58 28.85 -9.86
N ARG A 31 -2.58 29.07 -10.74
CA ARG A 31 -2.77 29.83 -12.00
C ARG A 31 -3.76 29.13 -12.95
N GLY A 32 -3.83 27.81 -12.91
CA GLY A 32 -4.80 27.02 -13.67
C GLY A 32 -6.13 26.80 -12.95
N GLY A 33 -6.35 27.44 -11.78
CA GLY A 33 -7.56 27.25 -10.98
C GLY A 33 -7.60 25.95 -10.17
N PHE A 34 -6.50 25.18 -10.12
CA PHE A 34 -6.43 23.94 -9.34
C PHE A 34 -5.88 24.21 -7.94
N ARG A 35 -6.54 23.66 -6.94
CA ARG A 35 -6.09 23.71 -5.53
C ARG A 35 -5.62 22.34 -5.08
N LEU A 36 -4.34 22.21 -4.70
CA LEU A 36 -3.81 21.02 -4.07
C LEU A 36 -4.24 20.96 -2.61
N THR A 37 -4.76 19.81 -2.21
CA THR A 37 -5.23 19.52 -0.84
C THR A 37 -4.80 18.12 -0.42
N LYS A 38 -5.06 17.73 0.82
CA LYS A 38 -4.72 16.43 1.39
C LYS A 38 -3.21 16.16 1.38
N TRP A 39 -2.44 17.19 1.64
CA TRP A 39 -1.00 17.06 1.77
C TRP A 39 -0.61 16.12 2.91
N TYR A 40 0.39 15.29 2.68
CA TYR A 40 1.06 14.51 3.71
C TYR A 40 2.53 14.25 3.33
N SER A 41 3.39 14.06 4.33
CA SER A 41 4.83 13.85 4.17
C SER A 41 5.38 13.09 5.38
N ASN A 42 6.55 12.50 5.24
CA ASN A 42 7.37 11.98 6.33
C ASN A 42 8.22 13.08 7.02
N SER A 43 8.15 14.34 6.56
CA SER A 43 8.80 15.49 7.20
C SER A 43 7.76 16.31 7.96
N ARG A 44 7.88 16.34 9.31
CA ARG A 44 7.03 17.18 10.17
C ARG A 44 7.24 18.65 9.89
N GLU A 45 8.50 19.05 9.62
CA GLU A 45 8.85 20.42 9.30
C GLU A 45 8.16 20.91 8.02
N LEU A 46 8.16 20.10 6.95
CA LEU A 46 7.39 20.39 5.75
C LEU A 46 5.89 20.51 6.07
N MET A 47 5.34 19.57 6.84
CA MET A 47 3.92 19.59 7.20
C MET A 47 3.54 20.82 8.01
N ALA A 48 4.43 21.36 8.83
CA ALA A 48 4.20 22.58 9.60
C ALA A 48 4.01 23.81 8.69
N THR A 49 4.64 23.85 7.51
CA THR A 49 4.49 24.95 6.53
C THR A 49 3.17 24.92 5.77
N ILE A 50 2.45 23.80 5.82
CA ILE A 50 1.19 23.62 5.07
C ILE A 50 0.00 23.99 5.98
N PRO A 51 -0.94 24.84 5.49
CA PRO A 51 -2.14 25.15 6.24
C PRO A 51 -2.92 23.90 6.66
N GLU A 52 -3.41 23.87 7.90
CA GLU A 52 -4.17 22.71 8.43
C GLU A 52 -5.33 22.29 7.53
N SER A 53 -6.03 23.26 6.94
CA SER A 53 -7.16 23.01 6.04
C SER A 53 -6.79 22.27 4.74
N GLU A 54 -5.51 22.26 4.39
CA GLU A 54 -4.98 21.61 3.18
C GLU A 54 -4.26 20.29 3.48
N ARG A 55 -4.03 19.99 4.76
CA ARG A 55 -3.43 18.71 5.17
C ARG A 55 -4.42 17.55 5.02
N ALA A 56 -3.90 16.34 4.88
CA ALA A 56 -4.72 15.13 4.97
C ALA A 56 -5.40 15.06 6.36
N LYS A 57 -6.60 14.48 6.43
CA LYS A 57 -7.40 14.43 7.67
C LYS A 57 -6.66 13.78 8.84
N SER A 58 -5.83 12.82 8.55
CA SER A 58 -5.00 12.08 9.50
C SER A 58 -3.82 12.88 10.05
N VAL A 59 -3.43 13.99 9.38
CA VAL A 59 -2.25 14.81 9.71
C VAL A 59 -2.64 16.20 10.21
N LYS A 60 -3.86 16.40 10.65
CA LYS A 60 -4.33 17.73 11.08
C LYS A 60 -3.59 18.23 12.33
N ASN A 61 -3.35 17.36 13.29
CA ASN A 61 -2.67 17.73 14.51
C ASN A 61 -1.21 17.19 14.51
N LEU A 62 -0.23 18.07 14.30
CA LEU A 62 1.19 17.73 14.29
C LEU A 62 1.81 17.61 15.70
N GLU A 63 1.12 18.08 16.73
CA GLU A 63 1.57 18.05 18.13
C GLU A 63 1.24 16.71 18.80
N LEU A 64 0.25 16.00 18.30
CA LEU A 64 -0.16 14.72 18.83
C LEU A 64 0.54 13.59 18.07
N ASP A 65 1.45 12.92 18.78
CA ASP A 65 1.95 11.58 18.49
C ASP A 65 2.60 11.31 17.11
N ARG A 66 2.56 10.08 16.68
CA ARG A 66 3.20 9.59 15.46
C ARG A 66 2.50 10.10 14.21
N LEU A 67 3.27 10.34 13.15
CA LEU A 67 2.72 10.59 11.83
C LEU A 67 1.89 9.38 11.38
N PRO A 68 0.74 9.60 10.74
CA PRO A 68 -0.20 8.53 10.43
C PRO A 68 0.29 7.61 9.31
N THR A 69 -0.35 6.45 9.21
CA THR A 69 -0.25 5.61 8.03
C THR A 69 -1.24 6.10 6.99
N GLU A 70 -0.73 6.51 5.84
CA GLU A 70 -1.52 7.01 4.71
C GLU A 70 -1.60 5.99 3.58
N SER A 71 -2.61 6.12 2.73
CA SER A 71 -2.76 5.27 1.55
C SER A 71 -2.39 6.08 0.30
N ALA A 72 -1.32 5.65 -0.36
CA ALA A 72 -0.88 6.22 -1.62
C ALA A 72 -0.99 5.15 -2.71
N LEU A 73 -1.79 5.40 -3.75
CA LEU A 73 -2.05 4.44 -4.84
C LEU A 73 -2.47 3.05 -4.32
N GLY A 74 -3.20 3.00 -3.19
CA GLY A 74 -3.65 1.75 -2.58
C GLY A 74 -2.61 1.02 -1.72
N ILE A 75 -1.37 1.49 -1.66
CA ILE A 75 -0.34 0.98 -0.74
C ILE A 75 -0.41 1.81 0.55
N LYS A 76 -0.34 1.15 1.70
CA LYS A 76 -0.24 1.83 2.98
C LYS A 76 1.20 2.23 3.24
N TRP A 77 1.40 3.51 3.53
CA TRP A 77 2.71 4.08 3.87
C TRP A 77 2.68 4.60 5.30
N ASN A 78 3.47 3.98 6.17
CA ASN A 78 3.77 4.50 7.50
C ASN A 78 4.77 5.64 7.34
N THR A 79 4.29 6.88 7.48
CA THR A 79 5.10 8.07 7.23
C THR A 79 6.10 8.36 8.34
N GLU A 80 5.87 7.88 9.57
CA GLU A 80 6.81 8.02 10.68
C GLU A 80 8.08 7.18 10.50
N GLU A 81 7.90 5.92 10.10
CA GLU A 81 8.99 4.96 9.91
C GLU A 81 9.52 4.94 8.47
N ASP A 82 8.86 5.65 7.56
CA ASP A 82 9.13 5.69 6.13
C ASP A 82 9.14 4.30 5.47
N VAL A 83 8.16 3.46 5.83
CA VAL A 83 8.02 2.09 5.33
C VAL A 83 6.66 1.83 4.71
N PHE A 84 6.62 0.98 3.69
CA PHE A 84 5.38 0.41 3.20
C PHE A 84 4.94 -0.74 4.12
N VAL A 85 3.64 -0.77 4.41
CA VAL A 85 3.01 -1.76 5.28
C VAL A 85 1.76 -2.34 4.63
N TRP A 86 1.37 -3.53 5.04
CA TRP A 86 0.16 -4.20 4.55
C TRP A 86 -0.79 -4.49 5.70
N ASP A 87 -2.06 -4.34 5.40
CA ASP A 87 -3.12 -4.72 6.33
C ASP A 87 -4.06 -5.72 5.66
N VAL A 88 -4.63 -6.58 6.47
CA VAL A 88 -5.59 -7.58 6.03
C VAL A 88 -6.97 -7.08 6.38
N ALA A 89 -7.81 -6.87 5.38
CA ALA A 89 -9.17 -6.40 5.60
C ALA A 89 -9.93 -7.37 6.53
N GLU A 90 -10.65 -6.83 7.51
CA GLU A 90 -11.43 -7.64 8.47
C GLU A 90 -12.36 -8.64 7.79
N LYS A 91 -12.97 -8.25 6.66
CA LYS A 91 -13.83 -9.15 5.90
C LYS A 91 -13.09 -10.41 5.43
N MET A 92 -11.78 -10.33 5.15
CA MET A 92 -10.98 -11.52 4.80
C MET A 92 -10.77 -12.42 6.00
N LEU A 93 -10.52 -11.86 7.17
CA LEU A 93 -10.36 -12.62 8.40
C LEU A 93 -11.65 -13.35 8.79
N ARG A 94 -12.82 -12.79 8.48
CA ARG A 94 -14.12 -13.45 8.70
C ARG A 94 -14.32 -14.69 7.83
N LEU A 95 -13.68 -14.76 6.66
CA LEU A 95 -13.74 -15.93 5.78
C LEU A 95 -13.16 -17.22 6.42
N VAL A 96 -12.37 -17.09 7.47
CA VAL A 96 -11.85 -18.25 8.24
C VAL A 96 -12.97 -19.11 8.79
N ASN A 97 -14.09 -18.50 9.20
CA ASN A 97 -15.23 -19.15 9.81
C ASN A 97 -16.32 -19.56 8.79
N GLU A 98 -16.16 -19.24 7.52
CA GLU A 98 -17.11 -19.64 6.51
C GLU A 98 -17.06 -21.15 6.24
N THR A 99 -18.21 -21.79 6.29
CA THR A 99 -18.36 -23.23 6.05
C THR A 99 -18.40 -23.55 4.55
N SER A 100 -18.91 -22.62 3.73
CA SER A 100 -19.02 -22.79 2.29
C SER A 100 -18.07 -21.80 1.59
N VAL A 101 -16.92 -22.31 1.17
CA VAL A 101 -15.93 -21.51 0.40
C VAL A 101 -16.07 -21.88 -1.06
N THR A 102 -16.15 -20.86 -1.93
CA THR A 102 -16.24 -21.01 -3.37
C THR A 102 -15.02 -20.42 -4.09
N ARG A 103 -14.80 -20.81 -5.34
CA ARG A 103 -13.73 -20.22 -6.16
C ARG A 103 -13.89 -18.70 -6.29
N ARG A 104 -15.10 -18.18 -6.40
CA ARG A 104 -15.40 -16.74 -6.45
C ARG A 104 -14.93 -16.02 -5.18
N ALA A 105 -15.22 -16.59 -4.01
CA ALA A 105 -14.79 -16.02 -2.73
C ALA A 105 -13.26 -15.96 -2.62
N ILE A 106 -12.55 -17.01 -3.04
CA ILE A 106 -11.08 -17.05 -3.06
C ILE A 106 -10.52 -15.96 -3.99
N VAL A 107 -11.05 -15.82 -5.22
CA VAL A 107 -10.62 -14.76 -6.15
C VAL A 107 -10.78 -13.39 -5.51
N SER A 108 -11.97 -13.09 -4.98
CA SER A 108 -12.25 -11.81 -4.32
C SER A 108 -11.27 -11.51 -3.18
N ALA A 109 -10.97 -12.51 -2.36
CA ALA A 109 -10.04 -12.38 -1.26
C ALA A 109 -8.59 -12.15 -1.72
N VAL A 110 -8.10 -12.95 -2.66
CA VAL A 110 -6.72 -12.86 -3.18
C VAL A 110 -6.47 -11.51 -3.85
N TYR A 111 -7.41 -11.02 -4.66
CA TYR A 111 -7.27 -9.75 -5.35
C TYR A 111 -7.55 -8.53 -4.45
N SER A 112 -8.07 -8.73 -3.24
CA SER A 112 -8.16 -7.66 -2.24
C SER A 112 -6.83 -7.37 -1.54
N LEU A 113 -5.84 -8.27 -1.68
CA LEU A 113 -4.45 -8.00 -1.29
C LEU A 113 -3.78 -7.16 -2.38
N PHE A 114 -3.81 -5.85 -2.21
CA PHE A 114 -3.24 -4.94 -3.19
C PHE A 114 -1.71 -4.91 -3.07
N ASP A 115 -1.04 -5.35 -4.13
CA ASP A 115 0.43 -5.41 -4.20
C ASP A 115 0.91 -5.02 -5.60
N PRO A 116 0.74 -3.75 -5.99
CA PRO A 116 1.08 -3.30 -7.35
C PRO A 116 2.59 -3.32 -7.63
N LEU A 117 3.41 -3.26 -6.60
CA LEU A 117 4.86 -3.28 -6.72
C LEU A 117 5.46 -4.69 -6.55
N GLY A 118 4.63 -5.69 -6.22
CA GLY A 118 5.08 -7.06 -6.09
C GLY A 118 5.90 -7.37 -4.84
N PHE A 119 5.86 -6.53 -3.81
CA PHE A 119 6.66 -6.73 -2.60
C PHE A 119 6.26 -7.96 -1.78
N ILE A 120 4.97 -8.32 -1.79
CA ILE A 120 4.46 -9.50 -1.09
C ILE A 120 4.18 -10.68 -2.01
N ALA A 121 4.19 -10.47 -3.34
CA ALA A 121 3.91 -11.53 -4.31
C ALA A 121 4.90 -12.70 -4.27
N PRO A 122 6.23 -12.51 -4.14
CA PRO A 122 7.19 -13.62 -4.06
C PRO A 122 7.11 -14.37 -2.74
N ARG A 123 6.52 -13.77 -1.71
CA ARG A 123 6.33 -14.41 -0.40
C ARG A 123 5.14 -15.36 -0.43
N PRO A 124 5.09 -16.35 0.49
CA PRO A 124 4.04 -17.38 0.49
C PRO A 124 2.61 -16.84 0.63
N TYR A 125 2.45 -15.54 0.91
CA TYR A 125 1.16 -14.93 1.15
C TYR A 125 0.28 -14.85 -0.11
N VAL A 126 0.81 -14.44 -1.25
CA VAL A 126 0.00 -14.30 -2.48
C VAL A 126 0.14 -15.54 -3.36
N MET A 127 1.34 -16.08 -3.48
CA MET A 127 1.63 -17.20 -4.38
C MET A 127 0.83 -18.46 -4.05
N LYS A 128 0.75 -18.84 -2.76
CA LYS A 128 -0.01 -20.05 -2.35
C LYS A 128 -1.48 -19.98 -2.76
N ALA A 129 -2.11 -18.81 -2.60
CA ALA A 129 -3.52 -18.65 -2.97
C ALA A 129 -3.72 -18.63 -4.50
N LYS A 130 -2.78 -18.01 -5.24
CA LYS A 130 -2.81 -18.04 -6.72
C LYS A 130 -2.62 -19.46 -7.26
N LEU A 131 -1.75 -20.26 -6.65
CA LEU A 131 -1.57 -21.68 -7.01
C LEU A 131 -2.82 -22.51 -6.70
N LEU A 132 -3.49 -22.27 -5.57
CA LEU A 132 -4.77 -22.89 -5.26
C LEU A 132 -5.82 -22.55 -6.34
N LEU A 133 -5.96 -21.26 -6.69
CA LEU A 133 -6.87 -20.83 -7.75
C LEU A 133 -6.55 -21.51 -9.09
N GLN A 134 -5.28 -21.58 -9.48
CA GLN A 134 -4.84 -22.23 -10.70
C GLN A 134 -5.22 -23.74 -10.71
N MET A 135 -5.03 -24.41 -9.58
CA MET A 135 -5.42 -25.81 -9.42
C MET A 135 -6.94 -26.00 -9.56
N LEU A 136 -7.75 -25.13 -8.93
CA LEU A 136 -9.21 -25.16 -9.04
C LEU A 136 -9.68 -24.95 -10.50
N CYS A 137 -9.04 -24.02 -11.21
CA CYS A 137 -9.32 -23.82 -12.64
C CYS A 137 -8.99 -25.06 -13.47
N ARG A 138 -7.83 -25.69 -13.23
CA ARG A 138 -7.44 -26.92 -13.95
C ARG A 138 -8.39 -28.11 -13.69
N LYS A 139 -8.97 -28.16 -12.49
CA LYS A 139 -9.97 -29.17 -12.10
C LYS A 139 -11.37 -28.88 -12.68
N GLY A 140 -11.58 -27.75 -13.33
CA GLY A 140 -12.88 -27.34 -13.85
C GLY A 140 -13.92 -27.00 -12.78
N VAL A 141 -13.50 -26.68 -11.54
CA VAL A 141 -14.42 -26.29 -10.46
C VAL A 141 -15.18 -25.02 -10.86
N GLY A 142 -16.50 -25.02 -10.77
CA GLY A 142 -17.34 -23.87 -11.09
C GLY A 142 -17.10 -22.68 -10.13
N TRP A 143 -17.61 -21.51 -10.51
CA TRP A 143 -17.40 -20.28 -9.73
C TRP A 143 -18.02 -20.33 -8.33
N ASP A 144 -19.18 -20.98 -8.24
CA ASP A 144 -20.00 -21.02 -7.03
C ASP A 144 -20.11 -22.44 -6.46
N ASP A 145 -19.38 -23.38 -7.03
CA ASP A 145 -19.31 -24.75 -6.52
C ASP A 145 -18.57 -24.75 -5.16
N PRO A 146 -19.06 -25.53 -4.18
CA PRO A 146 -18.39 -25.70 -2.92
C PRO A 146 -17.07 -26.46 -3.12
N LEU A 147 -16.02 -26.01 -2.43
CA LEU A 147 -14.71 -26.68 -2.47
C LEU A 147 -14.77 -28.03 -1.74
N GLN A 148 -13.95 -28.99 -2.17
CA GLN A 148 -13.71 -30.22 -1.45
C GLN A 148 -12.90 -29.97 -0.17
N GLU A 149 -12.91 -30.90 0.79
CA GLU A 149 -12.26 -30.72 2.08
C GLU A 149 -10.76 -30.45 2.00
N ARG A 150 -10.07 -31.05 1.01
CA ARG A 150 -8.63 -30.84 0.81
C ARG A 150 -8.33 -29.37 0.43
N GLU A 151 -9.09 -28.81 -0.49
CA GLU A 151 -8.95 -27.41 -0.95
C GLU A 151 -9.38 -26.43 0.16
N LYS A 152 -10.44 -26.75 0.89
CA LYS A 152 -10.86 -25.96 2.06
C LYS A 152 -9.75 -25.91 3.12
N LEU A 153 -9.08 -27.02 3.39
CA LEU A 153 -7.97 -27.05 4.34
C LEU A 153 -6.79 -26.20 3.87
N GLN A 154 -6.43 -26.24 2.58
CA GLN A 154 -5.38 -25.37 2.02
C GLN A 154 -5.76 -23.90 2.14
N TRP A 155 -7.00 -23.56 1.85
CA TRP A 155 -7.54 -22.21 1.99
C TRP A 155 -7.48 -21.70 3.43
N LYS A 156 -7.97 -22.52 4.40
CA LYS A 156 -7.93 -22.17 5.82
C LYS A 156 -6.50 -21.96 6.33
N ARG A 157 -5.55 -22.78 5.91
CA ARG A 157 -4.12 -22.60 6.24
C ARG A 157 -3.58 -21.27 5.71
N TRP A 158 -3.95 -20.93 4.48
CA TRP A 158 -3.55 -19.65 3.90
C TRP A 158 -4.15 -18.46 4.66
N LEU A 159 -5.44 -18.50 4.99
CA LEU A 159 -6.09 -17.45 5.80
C LEU A 159 -5.44 -17.30 7.18
N ALA A 160 -5.04 -18.39 7.81
CA ALA A 160 -4.36 -18.38 9.11
C ALA A 160 -2.96 -17.73 9.04
N ASP A 161 -2.32 -17.77 7.88
CA ASP A 161 -1.02 -17.10 7.66
C ASP A 161 -1.15 -15.59 7.39
N LEU A 162 -2.30 -15.10 6.92
CA LEU A 162 -2.49 -13.70 6.54
C LEU A 162 -2.20 -12.68 7.64
N PRO A 163 -2.56 -12.90 8.92
CA PRO A 163 -2.24 -11.93 9.99
C PRO A 163 -0.75 -11.61 10.09
N LYS A 164 0.13 -12.51 9.65
CA LYS A 164 1.58 -12.31 9.61
C LYS A 164 2.01 -11.20 8.64
N LEU A 165 1.14 -10.83 7.67
CA LEU A 165 1.38 -9.70 6.77
C LEU A 165 1.52 -8.37 7.52
N LYS A 166 0.88 -8.21 8.66
CA LYS A 166 1.00 -6.98 9.48
C LYS A 166 2.42 -6.74 9.99
N ALA A 167 3.23 -7.78 10.09
CA ALA A 167 4.65 -7.67 10.46
C ALA A 167 5.58 -7.43 9.25
N VAL A 168 5.05 -7.44 8.03
CA VAL A 168 5.84 -7.18 6.84
C VAL A 168 5.92 -5.68 6.61
N CYS A 169 7.13 -5.15 6.63
CA CYS A 169 7.43 -3.78 6.24
C CYS A 169 8.54 -3.77 5.18
N VAL A 170 8.50 -2.79 4.30
CA VAL A 170 9.49 -2.57 3.25
C VAL A 170 9.87 -1.10 3.24
N ASN A 171 11.15 -0.79 3.35
CA ASN A 171 11.61 0.59 3.29
C ASN A 171 11.17 1.23 1.97
N ARG A 172 10.56 2.40 2.06
CA ARG A 172 10.17 3.17 0.86
C ARG A 172 11.39 3.61 0.07
N CYS A 173 12.43 4.04 0.78
CA CYS A 173 13.68 4.43 0.16
C CYS A 173 14.59 3.20 -0.02
N PHE A 174 14.92 2.87 -1.27
CA PHE A 174 15.84 1.78 -1.59
C PHE A 174 17.29 2.13 -1.33
N LYS A 175 17.61 3.43 -1.26
CA LYS A 175 18.97 3.88 -0.98
C LYS A 175 19.18 3.93 0.52
N PRO A 176 20.12 3.18 1.09
CA PRO A 176 20.43 3.28 2.52
C PRO A 176 21.00 4.67 2.87
N VAL A 177 20.90 5.04 4.13
CA VAL A 177 21.52 6.27 4.63
C VAL A 177 23.03 6.22 4.34
N GLY A 178 23.55 7.29 3.72
CA GLY A 178 24.97 7.35 3.34
C GLY A 178 25.34 6.67 2.02
N PHE A 179 24.35 6.30 1.18
CA PHE A 179 24.59 5.68 -0.11
C PHE A 179 25.46 6.54 -1.06
N GLY A 180 25.49 7.87 -0.86
CA GLY A 180 26.23 8.81 -1.71
C GLY A 180 25.51 9.14 -3.02
N ASP A 181 26.22 9.80 -3.92
CA ASP A 181 25.69 10.18 -5.23
C ASP A 181 25.53 8.96 -6.15
N VAL A 182 24.43 8.93 -6.88
CA VAL A 182 24.19 7.89 -7.89
C VAL A 182 25.08 8.19 -9.10
N LYS A 183 26.03 7.28 -9.36
CA LYS A 183 26.88 7.35 -10.55
C LYS A 183 26.27 6.65 -11.75
N GLU A 184 25.53 5.58 -11.51
CA GLU A 184 24.86 4.80 -12.56
C GLU A 184 23.64 4.07 -11.98
N GLU A 185 22.53 4.05 -12.73
CA GLU A 185 21.32 3.28 -12.40
C GLU A 185 21.06 2.26 -13.50
N GLN A 186 21.00 0.98 -13.14
CA GLN A 186 20.62 -0.10 -14.05
C GLN A 186 19.28 -0.70 -13.59
N LEU A 187 18.33 -0.78 -14.49
CA LEU A 187 17.06 -1.50 -14.31
C LEU A 187 17.21 -2.87 -14.96
N HIS A 188 17.10 -3.91 -14.17
CA HIS A 188 17.09 -5.30 -14.63
C HIS A 188 15.67 -5.85 -14.68
#